data_27db415361adcc9d92350c9e84d80714
#
_entry.id   27db415361adcc9d92350c9e84d80714
#
_cell.length_a   1.000
_cell.length_b   1.000
_cell.length_c   1.000
_cell.angle_alpha   90.00
_cell.angle_beta   90.00
_cell.angle_gamma   90.00
#
_symmetry.space_group_name_H-M   'P 1'
#
loop_
_entity.id
_entity.type
_entity.pdbx_description
1 polymer ?
#
loop_
_entity_poly.entity_id
_entity_poly.type
_entity_poly.pdbx_seq_one_letter_code
_entity_poly.pdbx_strand_id
1 'polypeptide(L)'
;MLLPSCLLTLTFASIQVYAQLSLPSPPWLPANASAGAVATTGSNTSVPNEQWSTLLGDLLYFYEAQRSGKLPSNNRVSWRNDSATSDGSDVGLDLTGGYYDAGDYIKVSFPLSFTLNSICWGGIDFGMGYDLSNQTSYLDSMLRWGLDWLIKMHANTSTLYVEVADTGIDNAYWGGDQNIPGPRPSFQINDTSPGTDAAAGVSAAFASCSYLYYGGTLSPTTIGKSSVNSTAPASLKNTTYADTLLIHAVELYELAVNASGGMTLYQNSVPEVQDSYASSGYGDELVMAGLWLSLAVNASQNANSTLNITTLSPQQYYSLAESYYSQFDLAGQNSVFNWDDKTAGTYILFAQMSSLGFEGAGNFSQWQTEAERYLDVVVDPSSSKGDASLTKGGLLYYSGDSNDASLNPALNAAMLLTRYVASGLCSSNDKKATYLSFAQSQLDYTLGNNPMFVPYIVGLHPNSPINPHSAMSSGGDDIGQIDTSPPLSQGNTYVLYGAVVGGPDRFDRFFDIRSDWVENEVALDYNAPMLTLTAMHIVTDDIDPYFTQVTVGANEKVKPKGQPCDDAIQDGCSGHRLSEGGEIALGVVLGVVGLVVVGLLAVWLWKLRSTGSFGGKA
;
A
#
# COMPACT_ATOMS: atom_id res chain seq x y z
N MET A 1 38.67 -36.18 -44.53
CA MET A 1 37.35 -36.03 -43.86
C MET A 1 37.60 -35.34 -42.54
N LEU A 2 37.58 -34.00 -42.54
CA LEU A 2 37.87 -33.15 -41.39
C LEU A 2 36.51 -32.74 -40.81
N LEU A 3 36.24 -33.08 -39.54
CA LEU A 3 35.10 -32.63 -38.77
C LEU A 3 35.34 -31.19 -38.25
N PRO A 4 34.42 -30.26 -38.38
CA PRO A 4 34.56 -28.95 -37.79
C PRO A 4 34.21 -29.01 -36.27
N SER A 5 35.17 -28.60 -35.45
CA SER A 5 34.99 -28.34 -34.03
C SER A 5 34.06 -27.13 -33.86
N CYS A 6 32.86 -27.36 -33.32
CA CYS A 6 31.96 -26.31 -32.86
C CYS A 6 32.50 -25.76 -31.54
N LEU A 7 33.10 -24.60 -31.52
CA LEU A 7 33.40 -23.84 -30.31
C LEU A 7 32.09 -23.26 -29.79
N LEU A 8 31.59 -23.82 -28.69
CA LEU A 8 30.52 -23.23 -27.90
C LEU A 8 31.11 -22.04 -27.13
N THR A 9 30.92 -20.83 -27.62
CA THR A 9 31.18 -19.61 -26.83
C THR A 9 30.08 -19.46 -25.79
N LEU A 10 30.38 -19.88 -24.56
CA LEU A 10 29.61 -19.48 -23.38
C LEU A 10 29.85 -17.98 -23.17
N THR A 11 28.86 -17.17 -23.53
CA THR A 11 28.79 -15.78 -23.10
C THR A 11 28.35 -15.79 -21.63
N PHE A 12 29.30 -15.65 -20.72
CA PHE A 12 29.02 -15.24 -19.37
C PHE A 12 28.46 -13.82 -19.44
N ALA A 13 27.16 -13.64 -19.27
CA ALA A 13 26.60 -12.35 -18.92
C ALA A 13 27.20 -11.98 -17.55
N SER A 14 28.15 -11.03 -17.57
CA SER A 14 28.63 -10.41 -16.35
C SER A 14 27.43 -9.68 -15.74
N ILE A 15 26.89 -10.18 -14.63
CA ILE A 15 25.97 -9.42 -13.78
C ILE A 15 26.78 -8.20 -13.33
N GLN A 16 26.56 -7.06 -13.96
CA GLN A 16 27.10 -5.79 -13.48
C GLN A 16 26.37 -5.49 -12.18
N VAL A 17 27.02 -5.72 -11.05
CA VAL A 17 26.55 -5.27 -9.74
C VAL A 17 26.64 -3.73 -9.75
N TYR A 18 25.52 -3.08 -10.00
CA TYR A 18 25.42 -1.62 -9.94
C TYR A 18 25.62 -1.19 -8.49
N ALA A 19 26.57 -0.29 -8.24
CA ALA A 19 26.94 0.08 -6.90
C ALA A 19 25.77 0.73 -6.16
N GLN A 20 25.27 0.04 -5.14
CA GLN A 20 24.36 0.59 -4.15
C GLN A 20 25.07 1.71 -3.36
N LEU A 21 24.32 2.70 -2.88
CA LEU A 21 24.86 3.72 -2.00
C LEU A 21 25.38 3.10 -0.69
N SER A 22 26.53 3.59 -0.22
CA SER A 22 27.08 3.14 1.05
C SER A 22 26.21 3.61 2.20
N LEU A 23 25.82 2.68 3.11
CA LEU A 23 25.11 3.03 4.31
C LEU A 23 26.00 3.82 5.29
N PRO A 24 25.43 4.72 6.10
CA PRO A 24 26.18 5.48 7.13
C PRO A 24 26.87 4.57 8.14
N SER A 25 27.97 5.06 8.71
CA SER A 25 28.68 4.40 9.80
C SER A 25 28.95 5.43 10.92
N PRO A 26 28.40 5.28 12.14
CA PRO A 26 27.52 4.17 12.56
C PRO A 26 26.18 4.16 11.81
N PRO A 27 25.49 3.01 11.73
CA PRO A 27 24.18 2.95 11.13
C PRO A 27 23.16 3.71 11.97
N TRP A 28 22.19 4.31 11.32
CA TRP A 28 21.03 4.87 12.00
C TRP A 28 20.18 3.72 12.60
N LEU A 29 19.73 3.89 13.83
CA LEU A 29 18.88 2.92 14.54
C LEU A 29 17.69 3.64 15.18
N PRO A 30 16.52 2.98 15.29
CA PRO A 30 15.36 3.50 15.99
C PRO A 30 15.68 3.88 17.45
N ALA A 31 15.05 4.96 17.92
CA ALA A 31 15.10 5.32 19.33
C ALA A 31 14.29 4.31 20.16
N ASN A 32 14.71 4.10 21.44
CA ASN A 32 13.96 3.23 22.32
C ASN A 32 12.63 3.88 22.73
N ALA A 33 11.51 3.37 22.19
CA ALA A 33 10.17 3.87 22.45
C ALA A 33 9.75 3.81 23.93
N SER A 34 10.33 2.90 24.74
CA SER A 34 10.04 2.81 26.17
C SER A 34 10.55 4.03 26.97
N ALA A 35 11.49 4.79 26.42
CA ALA A 35 11.96 6.04 26.99
C ALA A 35 10.98 7.22 26.73
N GLY A 36 9.95 7.00 25.94
CA GLY A 36 9.04 8.02 25.41
C GLY A 36 9.64 8.74 24.22
N ALA A 37 8.80 9.16 23.28
CA ALA A 37 9.21 10.22 22.37
C ALA A 37 9.64 11.39 23.27
N VAL A 38 10.87 11.86 23.13
CA VAL A 38 11.32 13.04 23.87
C VAL A 38 10.48 14.18 23.33
N ALA A 39 9.40 14.54 24.07
CA ALA A 39 8.71 15.77 23.82
C ALA A 39 9.76 16.88 23.98
N THR A 40 10.22 17.39 22.86
CA THR A 40 11.09 18.56 22.87
C THR A 40 10.26 19.70 23.42
N THR A 41 10.53 20.11 24.65
CA THR A 41 9.92 21.29 25.27
C THR A 41 10.49 22.54 24.58
N GLY A 42 10.12 22.75 23.33
CA GLY A 42 10.51 23.89 22.53
C GLY A 42 10.37 23.54 21.06
N SER A 43 9.58 24.29 20.34
CA SER A 43 9.52 24.18 18.88
C SER A 43 10.93 24.26 18.32
N ASN A 44 11.44 23.13 17.84
CA ASN A 44 12.68 23.14 17.09
C ASN A 44 12.37 23.73 15.73
N THR A 45 12.61 25.04 15.55
CA THR A 45 12.33 25.77 14.33
C THR A 45 13.33 25.50 13.21
N SER A 46 14.14 24.45 13.32
CA SER A 46 15.11 24.07 12.31
C SER A 46 14.51 23.13 11.26
N VAL A 47 14.81 23.38 9.99
CA VAL A 47 14.62 22.43 8.90
C VAL A 47 16.00 21.85 8.59
N PRO A 48 16.18 20.51 8.57
CA PRO A 48 15.15 19.47 8.81
C PRO A 48 14.73 19.37 10.28
N ASN A 49 13.44 19.10 10.50
CA ASN A 49 12.94 18.80 11.84
C ASN A 49 13.39 17.39 12.27
N GLU A 50 13.95 17.29 13.48
CA GLU A 50 14.55 16.05 13.98
C GLU A 50 13.51 14.93 14.20
N GLN A 51 12.28 15.28 14.64
CA GLN A 51 11.23 14.30 14.91
C GLN A 51 10.69 13.70 13.61
N TRP A 52 10.48 14.51 12.57
CA TRP A 52 10.13 14.01 11.24
C TRP A 52 11.25 13.16 10.63
N SER A 53 12.51 13.55 10.85
CA SER A 53 13.66 12.78 10.36
C SER A 53 13.77 11.41 11.06
N THR A 54 13.46 11.36 12.35
CA THR A 54 13.41 10.11 13.13
C THR A 54 12.28 9.22 12.61
N LEU A 55 11.09 9.76 12.41
CA LEU A 55 9.96 9.02 11.86
C LEU A 55 10.29 8.42 10.48
N LEU A 56 10.93 9.19 9.59
CA LEU A 56 11.34 8.67 8.28
C LEU A 56 12.31 7.49 8.41
N GLY A 57 13.24 7.57 9.36
CA GLY A 57 14.17 6.47 9.65
C GLY A 57 13.47 5.23 10.17
N ASP A 58 12.49 5.37 11.07
CA ASP A 58 11.67 4.27 11.60
C ASP A 58 10.88 3.60 10.47
N LEU A 59 10.23 4.38 9.60
CA LEU A 59 9.46 3.86 8.45
C LEU A 59 10.34 3.05 7.48
N LEU A 60 11.57 3.50 7.21
CA LEU A 60 12.52 2.76 6.38
C LEU A 60 13.06 1.51 7.10
N TYR A 61 13.15 1.52 8.42
CA TYR A 61 13.58 0.37 9.21
C TYR A 61 12.57 -0.79 9.15
N PHE A 62 11.28 -0.49 9.07
CA PHE A 62 10.22 -1.48 8.87
C PHE A 62 10.49 -2.34 7.62
N TYR A 63 10.79 -1.73 6.48
CA TYR A 63 11.08 -2.49 5.26
C TYR A 63 12.28 -3.42 5.43
N GLU A 64 13.28 -3.00 6.20
CA GLU A 64 14.44 -3.86 6.46
C GLU A 64 14.04 -5.08 7.32
N ALA A 65 13.06 -4.92 8.22
CA ALA A 65 12.50 -6.03 8.98
C ALA A 65 11.68 -7.01 8.12
N GLN A 66 11.07 -6.54 7.03
CA GLN A 66 10.26 -7.38 6.11
C GLN A 66 11.11 -8.15 5.07
N ARG A 67 12.41 -8.00 5.03
CA ARG A 67 13.28 -8.67 4.05
C ARG A 67 13.18 -10.19 4.14
N SER A 68 13.08 -10.84 2.96
CA SER A 68 13.22 -12.28 2.74
C SER A 68 14.58 -12.61 2.14
N GLY A 69 14.98 -13.86 2.19
CA GLY A 69 16.21 -14.37 1.59
C GLY A 69 17.42 -14.28 2.53
N LYS A 70 18.60 -14.30 1.92
CA LYS A 70 19.86 -14.13 2.63
C LYS A 70 20.08 -12.65 2.95
N LEU A 71 20.11 -12.33 4.24
CA LEU A 71 20.26 -10.95 4.69
C LEU A 71 21.69 -10.43 4.50
N PRO A 72 21.87 -9.14 4.15
CA PRO A 72 23.19 -8.56 4.05
C PRO A 72 23.87 -8.45 5.43
N SER A 73 25.19 -8.49 5.47
CA SER A 73 25.96 -8.42 6.72
C SER A 73 25.78 -7.12 7.52
N ASN A 74 25.27 -6.08 6.89
CA ASN A 74 24.94 -4.78 7.48
C ASN A 74 23.45 -4.61 7.77
N ASN A 75 22.67 -5.71 7.81
CA ASN A 75 21.28 -5.68 8.22
C ASN A 75 21.15 -5.17 9.64
N ARG A 76 20.31 -4.13 9.86
CA ARG A 76 20.19 -3.44 11.17
C ARG A 76 19.25 -4.16 12.12
N VAL A 77 18.34 -4.99 11.60
CA VAL A 77 17.33 -5.71 12.39
C VAL A 77 17.94 -6.98 12.94
N SER A 78 18.48 -6.90 14.14
CA SER A 78 19.34 -7.93 14.75
C SER A 78 18.63 -9.25 15.09
N TRP A 79 17.31 -9.24 15.18
CA TRP A 79 16.49 -10.42 15.48
C TRP A 79 16.04 -11.17 14.22
N ARG A 80 16.26 -10.61 13.01
CA ARG A 80 15.98 -11.29 11.75
C ARG A 80 17.12 -12.20 11.32
N ASN A 81 16.77 -13.26 10.60
CA ASN A 81 17.69 -14.28 10.10
C ASN A 81 17.53 -14.49 8.59
N ASP A 82 18.47 -15.21 7.99
CA ASP A 82 18.31 -15.73 6.64
C ASP A 82 17.08 -16.64 6.59
N SER A 83 16.18 -16.43 5.65
CA SER A 83 14.91 -17.17 5.56
C SER A 83 14.47 -17.33 4.11
N ALA A 84 13.63 -18.32 3.80
CA ALA A 84 13.13 -18.60 2.46
C ALA A 84 14.25 -18.63 1.38
N THR A 85 15.42 -19.19 1.75
CA THR A 85 16.63 -19.19 0.92
C THR A 85 16.60 -20.21 -0.22
N SER A 86 15.50 -20.94 -0.37
CA SER A 86 15.27 -21.90 -1.46
C SER A 86 14.11 -21.52 -2.39
N ASP A 87 13.53 -20.32 -2.24
CA ASP A 87 12.44 -19.86 -3.09
C ASP A 87 12.84 -19.90 -4.57
N GLY A 88 11.95 -20.45 -5.42
CA GLY A 88 12.18 -20.67 -6.84
C GLY A 88 12.84 -22.01 -7.19
N SER A 89 13.26 -22.82 -6.19
CA SER A 89 13.86 -24.13 -6.45
C SER A 89 12.90 -25.12 -7.13
N ASP A 90 11.61 -24.97 -6.92
CA ASP A 90 10.53 -25.75 -7.55
C ASP A 90 10.46 -25.54 -9.06
N VAL A 91 10.87 -24.37 -9.53
CA VAL A 91 10.90 -24.00 -10.96
C VAL A 91 12.31 -23.88 -11.52
N GLY A 92 13.34 -24.20 -10.73
CA GLY A 92 14.75 -24.17 -11.13
C GLY A 92 15.32 -22.77 -11.31
N LEU A 93 14.76 -21.76 -10.63
CA LEU A 93 15.18 -20.37 -10.65
C LEU A 93 15.61 -19.90 -9.24
N ASP A 94 16.33 -18.78 -9.19
CA ASP A 94 16.58 -18.04 -7.97
C ASP A 94 15.52 -16.95 -7.80
N LEU A 95 14.47 -17.23 -7.00
CA LEU A 95 13.45 -16.27 -6.61
C LEU A 95 13.59 -15.86 -5.13
N THR A 96 14.81 -16.02 -4.57
CA THR A 96 15.13 -15.59 -3.20
C THR A 96 15.27 -14.08 -3.10
N GLY A 97 15.08 -13.54 -1.90
CA GLY A 97 15.11 -12.08 -1.66
C GLY A 97 13.70 -11.47 -1.74
N GLY A 98 13.62 -10.18 -1.93
CA GLY A 98 12.37 -9.43 -1.86
C GLY A 98 11.86 -9.29 -0.42
N TYR A 99 10.59 -9.00 -0.30
CA TYR A 99 9.93 -8.74 0.97
C TYR A 99 8.82 -9.74 1.23
N TYR A 100 8.65 -10.14 2.47
CA TYR A 100 7.37 -10.65 2.93
C TYR A 100 6.36 -9.51 2.88
N ASP A 101 5.15 -9.82 2.43
CA ASP A 101 4.19 -8.79 2.06
C ASP A 101 3.61 -8.08 3.28
N ALA A 102 3.16 -8.83 4.27
CA ALA A 102 2.41 -8.35 5.42
C ALA A 102 2.88 -9.00 6.75
N GLY A 103 1.94 -9.48 7.57
CA GLY A 103 2.22 -10.07 8.87
C GLY A 103 2.81 -11.47 8.85
N ASP A 104 2.75 -12.14 7.73
CA ASP A 104 3.18 -13.51 7.48
C ASP A 104 4.32 -13.62 6.42
N TYR A 105 4.39 -14.70 5.61
CA TYR A 105 5.59 -15.02 4.84
C TYR A 105 5.35 -15.22 3.34
N ILE A 106 4.18 -14.87 2.79
CA ILE A 106 3.99 -14.84 1.34
C ILE A 106 4.75 -13.68 0.72
N LYS A 107 5.08 -13.81 -0.57
CA LYS A 107 5.68 -12.73 -1.36
C LYS A 107 4.87 -12.55 -2.63
N VAL A 108 4.29 -11.37 -2.81
CA VAL A 108 3.40 -11.08 -3.94
C VAL A 108 3.90 -9.86 -4.72
N SER A 109 4.04 -10.01 -6.06
CA SER A 109 4.60 -8.95 -6.91
C SER A 109 3.62 -7.80 -7.14
N PHE A 110 2.31 -8.06 -7.15
CA PHE A 110 1.29 -7.06 -7.48
C PHE A 110 1.18 -5.96 -6.42
N PRO A 111 0.91 -6.23 -5.12
CA PRO A 111 0.91 -5.20 -4.08
C PRO A 111 2.30 -4.56 -3.86
N LEU A 112 3.38 -5.34 -3.97
CA LEU A 112 4.74 -4.78 -3.91
C LEU A 112 4.98 -3.77 -5.04
N SER A 113 4.43 -3.99 -6.23
CA SER A 113 4.56 -3.06 -7.36
C SER A 113 3.92 -1.70 -7.04
N PHE A 114 2.74 -1.67 -6.42
CA PHE A 114 2.10 -0.45 -5.93
C PHE A 114 2.96 0.26 -4.87
N THR A 115 3.47 -0.50 -3.90
CA THR A 115 4.37 0.01 -2.86
C THR A 115 5.58 0.72 -3.46
N LEU A 116 6.32 0.05 -4.36
CA LEU A 116 7.51 0.61 -4.99
C LEU A 116 7.19 1.81 -5.89
N ASN A 117 6.09 1.73 -6.67
CA ASN A 117 5.63 2.86 -7.47
C ASN A 117 5.32 4.08 -6.61
N SER A 118 4.56 3.91 -5.51
CA SER A 118 4.22 4.99 -4.58
C SER A 118 5.43 5.63 -3.93
N ILE A 119 6.41 4.81 -3.51
CA ILE A 119 7.64 5.30 -2.86
C ILE A 119 8.57 5.98 -3.89
N CYS A 120 8.73 5.42 -5.09
CA CYS A 120 9.52 6.06 -6.13
C CYS A 120 8.90 7.40 -6.55
N TRP A 121 7.58 7.46 -6.70
CA TRP A 121 6.87 8.72 -6.96
C TRP A 121 7.07 9.73 -5.83
N GLY A 122 6.94 9.30 -4.55
CA GLY A 122 7.22 10.16 -3.39
C GLY A 122 8.68 10.65 -3.32
N GLY A 123 9.62 9.79 -3.71
CA GLY A 123 11.04 10.13 -3.82
C GLY A 123 11.34 11.16 -4.93
N ILE A 124 10.53 11.17 -6.01
CA ILE A 124 10.60 12.20 -7.05
C ILE A 124 10.00 13.52 -6.55
N ASP A 125 8.85 13.46 -5.86
CA ASP A 125 8.19 14.66 -5.35
C ASP A 125 8.96 15.32 -4.20
N PHE A 126 9.50 14.54 -3.26
CA PHE A 126 10.06 15.02 -1.99
C PHE A 126 11.45 14.45 -1.67
N GLY A 127 12.24 14.12 -2.68
CA GLY A 127 13.56 13.49 -2.53
C GLY A 127 14.52 14.24 -1.62
N MET A 128 14.39 15.57 -1.54
CA MET A 128 15.19 16.37 -0.62
C MET A 128 14.91 16.02 0.86
N GLY A 129 13.73 15.54 1.22
CA GLY A 129 13.46 15.07 2.58
C GLY A 129 14.38 13.94 2.99
N TYR A 130 14.67 13.02 2.07
CA TYR A 130 15.63 11.93 2.29
C TYR A 130 17.07 12.44 2.38
N ASP A 131 17.47 13.41 1.55
CA ASP A 131 18.81 13.99 1.61
C ASP A 131 19.03 14.78 2.92
N LEU A 132 18.07 15.62 3.31
CA LEU A 132 18.15 16.44 4.53
C LEU A 132 18.17 15.60 5.82
N SER A 133 17.46 14.46 5.84
CA SER A 133 17.44 13.53 6.98
C SER A 133 18.57 12.50 6.93
N ASN A 134 19.44 12.54 5.93
CA ASN A 134 20.50 11.55 5.70
C ASN A 134 19.98 10.10 5.55
N GLN A 135 18.79 9.95 4.94
CA GLN A 135 18.13 8.66 4.75
C GLN A 135 18.19 8.15 3.29
N THR A 136 18.79 8.89 2.35
CA THR A 136 18.81 8.53 0.92
C THR A 136 19.46 7.16 0.66
N SER A 137 20.52 6.80 1.39
CA SER A 137 21.16 5.49 1.22
C SER A 137 20.30 4.33 1.74
N TYR A 138 19.46 4.57 2.74
CA TYR A 138 18.48 3.59 3.23
C TYR A 138 17.30 3.46 2.25
N LEU A 139 16.87 4.56 1.63
CA LEU A 139 15.92 4.53 0.53
C LEU A 139 16.46 3.69 -0.63
N ASP A 140 17.70 3.93 -1.07
CA ASP A 140 18.34 3.13 -2.13
C ASP A 140 18.40 1.64 -1.77
N SER A 141 18.79 1.32 -0.53
CA SER A 141 18.87 -0.05 -0.04
C SER A 141 17.50 -0.74 -0.04
N MET A 142 16.46 -0.03 0.37
CA MET A 142 15.09 -0.54 0.38
C MET A 142 14.55 -0.74 -1.03
N LEU A 143 14.66 0.26 -1.89
CA LEU A 143 14.17 0.17 -3.28
C LEU A 143 14.85 -0.97 -4.04
N ARG A 144 16.18 -1.08 -3.94
CA ARG A 144 16.92 -2.16 -4.63
C ARG A 144 16.53 -3.53 -4.12
N TRP A 145 16.28 -3.71 -2.83
CA TRP A 145 15.88 -5.03 -2.31
C TRP A 145 14.58 -5.54 -2.96
N GLY A 146 13.60 -4.66 -3.15
CA GLY A 146 12.35 -4.99 -3.85
C GLY A 146 12.52 -5.09 -5.37
N LEU A 147 13.16 -4.08 -5.98
CA LEU A 147 13.33 -4.02 -7.44
C LEU A 147 14.21 -5.15 -7.99
N ASP A 148 15.33 -5.46 -7.33
CA ASP A 148 16.21 -6.57 -7.74
C ASP A 148 15.50 -7.93 -7.60
N TRP A 149 14.58 -8.08 -6.62
CA TRP A 149 13.72 -9.25 -6.55
C TRP A 149 12.70 -9.28 -7.70
N LEU A 150 12.03 -8.17 -8.01
CA LEU A 150 11.11 -8.11 -9.17
C LEU A 150 11.83 -8.39 -10.49
N ILE A 151 13.12 -8.02 -10.62
CA ILE A 151 13.96 -8.41 -11.78
C ILE A 151 14.10 -9.93 -11.86
N LYS A 152 14.28 -10.64 -10.74
CA LYS A 152 14.31 -12.10 -10.71
C LYS A 152 12.95 -12.71 -11.04
N MET A 153 11.86 -12.09 -10.57
CA MET A 153 10.50 -12.53 -10.87
C MET A 153 10.14 -12.39 -12.36
N HIS A 154 10.69 -11.39 -13.04
CA HIS A 154 10.60 -11.23 -14.50
C HIS A 154 11.64 -12.11 -15.19
N ALA A 155 11.39 -13.41 -15.25
CA ALA A 155 12.34 -14.44 -15.68
C ALA A 155 12.75 -14.32 -17.14
N ASN A 156 11.88 -13.82 -18.00
CA ASN A 156 12.12 -13.50 -19.42
C ASN A 156 11.00 -12.62 -19.97
N THR A 157 11.13 -12.12 -21.19
CA THR A 157 10.20 -11.19 -21.83
C THR A 157 8.74 -11.66 -21.93
N SER A 158 8.46 -12.93 -21.65
CA SER A 158 7.11 -13.51 -21.73
C SER A 158 6.65 -14.18 -20.43
N THR A 159 7.36 -13.98 -19.31
CA THR A 159 7.05 -14.66 -18.05
C THR A 159 7.36 -13.77 -16.85
N LEU A 160 6.36 -13.57 -16.02
CA LEU A 160 6.48 -12.91 -14.71
C LEU A 160 5.96 -13.86 -13.63
N TYR A 161 6.77 -14.15 -12.61
CA TYR A 161 6.28 -14.78 -11.39
C TYR A 161 5.52 -13.75 -10.55
N VAL A 162 4.37 -14.12 -10.02
CA VAL A 162 3.47 -13.18 -9.33
C VAL A 162 3.37 -13.44 -7.84
N GLU A 163 3.58 -14.70 -7.42
CA GLU A 163 3.53 -15.08 -6.01
C GLU A 163 4.55 -16.19 -5.71
N VAL A 164 5.10 -16.18 -4.49
CA VAL A 164 5.92 -17.26 -3.93
C VAL A 164 5.40 -17.59 -2.53
N ALA A 165 5.11 -18.82 -2.30
CA ALA A 165 4.45 -19.53 -1.21
C ALA A 165 2.94 -19.73 -1.47
N ASP A 166 2.34 -20.58 -0.65
CA ASP A 166 0.91 -20.92 -0.68
C ASP A 166 0.24 -20.26 0.52
N THR A 167 -0.75 -19.42 0.26
CA THR A 167 -1.48 -18.66 1.28
C THR A 167 -2.10 -19.55 2.35
N GLY A 168 -2.61 -20.74 1.98
CA GLY A 168 -3.22 -21.67 2.96
C GLY A 168 -2.19 -22.32 3.90
N ILE A 169 -0.97 -22.59 3.41
CA ILE A 169 0.13 -23.10 4.23
C ILE A 169 0.66 -21.98 5.13
N ASP A 170 0.77 -20.79 4.62
CA ASP A 170 1.29 -19.62 5.31
C ASP A 170 0.38 -19.20 6.47
N ASN A 171 -0.90 -19.01 6.21
CA ASN A 171 -1.92 -18.68 7.21
C ASN A 171 -2.08 -19.74 8.31
N ALA A 172 -1.63 -20.96 8.09
CA ALA A 172 -1.62 -22.02 9.10
C ALA A 172 -0.39 -21.96 10.02
N TYR A 173 0.55 -21.06 9.78
CA TYR A 173 1.81 -20.94 10.53
C TYR A 173 1.91 -19.59 11.26
N TRP A 174 2.26 -19.65 12.55
CA TRP A 174 2.56 -18.47 13.34
C TRP A 174 3.83 -18.69 14.14
N GLY A 175 4.94 -18.20 13.64
CA GLY A 175 6.25 -18.38 14.27
C GLY A 175 7.33 -17.55 13.61
N GLY A 176 8.56 -17.69 14.12
CA GLY A 176 9.73 -16.97 13.61
C GLY A 176 10.15 -17.40 12.21
N ASP A 177 10.98 -16.58 11.59
CA ASP A 177 11.43 -16.71 10.20
C ASP A 177 12.36 -17.89 9.90
N GLN A 178 12.81 -18.62 10.92
CA GLN A 178 13.73 -19.77 10.75
C GLN A 178 13.02 -21.09 10.42
N ASN A 179 11.74 -21.21 10.73
CA ASN A 179 10.98 -22.45 10.60
C ASN A 179 9.76 -22.30 9.68
N ILE A 180 9.82 -21.37 8.72
CA ILE A 180 8.74 -21.18 7.74
C ILE A 180 8.44 -22.51 7.05
N PRO A 181 7.18 -22.98 7.07
CA PRO A 181 6.81 -24.27 6.48
C PRO A 181 6.91 -24.23 4.95
N GLY A 182 7.10 -25.42 4.38
CA GLY A 182 7.03 -25.64 2.94
C GLY A 182 5.93 -26.66 2.61
N PRO A 183 5.64 -26.85 1.32
CA PRO A 183 6.30 -26.24 0.17
C PRO A 183 6.01 -24.73 0.01
N ARG A 184 6.92 -24.05 -0.68
CA ARG A 184 6.76 -22.65 -1.10
C ARG A 184 6.75 -22.62 -2.63
N PRO A 185 5.61 -22.91 -3.26
CA PRO A 185 5.48 -22.94 -4.72
C PRO A 185 5.63 -21.55 -5.32
N SER A 186 6.02 -21.51 -6.60
CA SER A 186 6.20 -20.29 -7.36
C SER A 186 5.17 -20.22 -8.48
N PHE A 187 4.33 -19.17 -8.49
CA PHE A 187 3.24 -18.99 -9.44
C PHE A 187 3.56 -17.92 -10.48
N GLN A 188 3.20 -18.15 -11.74
CA GLN A 188 3.55 -17.27 -12.84
C GLN A 188 2.41 -16.98 -13.80
N ILE A 189 2.45 -15.79 -14.39
CA ILE A 189 1.75 -15.42 -15.61
C ILE A 189 2.71 -15.48 -16.81
N ASN A 190 2.16 -15.70 -17.99
CA ASN A 190 2.96 -15.75 -19.21
C ASN A 190 2.13 -15.36 -20.46
N ASP A 191 2.75 -15.41 -21.64
CA ASP A 191 2.12 -15.03 -22.92
C ASP A 191 0.80 -15.77 -23.22
N THR A 192 0.65 -17.03 -22.82
CA THR A 192 -0.57 -17.82 -23.05
C THR A 192 -1.54 -17.85 -21.87
N SER A 193 -1.07 -17.51 -20.68
CA SER A 193 -1.83 -17.39 -19.43
C SER A 193 -1.48 -16.04 -18.81
N PRO A 194 -2.00 -14.94 -19.37
CA PRO A 194 -1.58 -13.60 -19.00
C PRO A 194 -2.21 -13.10 -17.69
N GLY A 195 -1.68 -11.98 -17.20
CA GLY A 195 -2.20 -11.18 -16.10
C GLY A 195 -1.83 -9.73 -16.37
N THR A 196 -2.74 -9.03 -17.03
CA THR A 196 -2.50 -7.66 -17.52
C THR A 196 -2.25 -6.68 -16.39
N ASP A 197 -3.03 -6.80 -15.32
CA ASP A 197 -2.91 -6.04 -14.07
C ASP A 197 -1.51 -6.19 -13.43
N ALA A 198 -1.11 -7.41 -13.12
CA ALA A 198 0.19 -7.67 -12.48
C ALA A 198 1.36 -7.26 -13.38
N ALA A 199 1.32 -7.55 -14.68
CA ALA A 199 2.38 -7.17 -15.62
C ALA A 199 2.48 -5.65 -15.77
N ALA A 200 1.35 -4.95 -15.91
CA ALA A 200 1.32 -3.49 -16.03
C ALA A 200 1.68 -2.81 -14.69
N GLY A 201 1.22 -3.35 -13.55
CA GLY A 201 1.58 -2.84 -12.23
C GLY A 201 3.09 -2.90 -11.98
N VAL A 202 3.74 -4.05 -12.25
CA VAL A 202 5.20 -4.19 -12.12
C VAL A 202 5.93 -3.32 -13.14
N SER A 203 5.40 -3.17 -14.38
CA SER A 203 5.93 -2.21 -15.35
C SER A 203 5.92 -0.78 -14.82
N ALA A 204 4.81 -0.35 -14.20
CA ALA A 204 4.69 0.98 -13.58
C ALA A 204 5.73 1.20 -12.46
N ALA A 205 5.95 0.19 -11.62
CA ALA A 205 6.97 0.23 -10.57
C ALA A 205 8.37 0.40 -11.16
N PHE A 206 8.74 -0.42 -12.14
CA PHE A 206 10.04 -0.29 -12.80
C PHE A 206 10.20 1.06 -13.51
N ALA A 207 9.18 1.54 -14.22
CA ALA A 207 9.25 2.79 -14.95
C ALA A 207 9.34 4.02 -14.02
N SER A 208 8.55 4.08 -12.95
CA SER A 208 8.61 5.18 -11.97
C SER A 208 9.95 5.20 -11.23
N CYS A 209 10.45 4.04 -10.81
CA CYS A 209 11.75 3.94 -10.17
C CYS A 209 12.89 4.21 -11.15
N SER A 210 12.78 3.80 -12.42
CA SER A 210 13.72 4.22 -13.47
C SER A 210 13.79 5.74 -13.57
N TYR A 211 12.64 6.41 -13.62
CA TYR A 211 12.57 7.87 -13.67
C TYR A 211 13.20 8.52 -12.41
N LEU A 212 12.98 7.94 -11.23
CA LEU A 212 13.65 8.37 -10.00
C LEU A 212 15.18 8.28 -10.12
N TYR A 213 15.71 7.14 -10.57
CA TYR A 213 17.16 6.92 -10.72
C TYR A 213 17.78 7.74 -11.87
N TYR A 214 17.01 8.19 -12.85
CA TYR A 214 17.46 9.21 -13.81
C TYR A 214 17.59 10.61 -13.20
N GLY A 215 17.04 10.85 -12.02
CA GLY A 215 16.96 12.16 -11.38
C GLY A 215 15.71 12.93 -11.82
N GLY A 216 14.57 12.25 -11.90
CA GLY A 216 13.29 12.78 -12.36
C GLY A 216 12.80 13.97 -11.53
N THR A 217 11.96 14.81 -12.16
CA THR A 217 11.32 15.99 -11.57
C THR A 217 9.89 16.08 -12.07
N LEU A 218 8.92 16.19 -11.15
CA LEU A 218 7.50 16.29 -11.46
C LEU A 218 6.90 17.66 -11.16
N SER A 219 7.67 18.58 -10.58
CA SER A 219 7.21 19.94 -10.32
C SER A 219 8.37 20.93 -10.40
N PRO A 220 8.22 22.05 -11.13
CA PRO A 220 9.17 23.14 -11.09
C PRO A 220 8.96 24.05 -9.87
N THR A 221 7.91 23.82 -9.05
CA THR A 221 7.53 24.72 -7.96
C THR A 221 8.37 24.52 -6.71
N THR A 222 8.63 25.62 -6.05
CA THR A 222 9.28 25.67 -4.74
C THR A 222 8.31 25.20 -3.66
N ILE A 223 8.72 24.20 -2.87
CA ILE A 223 7.95 23.67 -1.75
C ILE A 223 8.43 24.36 -0.46
N GLY A 224 7.47 24.83 0.37
CA GLY A 224 7.76 25.37 1.69
C GLY A 224 8.48 26.71 1.68
N LYS A 225 9.16 27.00 2.81
CA LYS A 225 9.91 28.25 3.05
C LYS A 225 11.30 28.25 2.39
N SER A 226 11.79 27.09 1.97
CA SER A 226 13.07 26.94 1.29
C SER A 226 12.91 26.99 -0.23
N SER A 227 13.88 27.53 -0.95
CA SER A 227 13.91 27.62 -2.41
C SER A 227 14.25 26.26 -3.06
N VAL A 228 13.57 25.20 -2.62
CA VAL A 228 13.89 23.83 -3.02
C VAL A 228 12.90 23.36 -4.07
N ASN A 229 13.41 22.89 -5.19
CA ASN A 229 12.61 22.27 -6.22
C ASN A 229 12.24 20.83 -5.82
N SER A 230 11.04 20.39 -6.21
CA SER A 230 10.62 19.00 -6.11
C SER A 230 11.40 18.16 -7.14
N THR A 231 12.37 17.40 -6.65
CA THR A 231 13.22 16.56 -7.49
C THR A 231 13.73 15.36 -6.71
N ALA A 232 14.05 14.29 -7.42
CA ALA A 232 14.70 13.10 -6.86
C ALA A 232 16.00 13.47 -6.12
N PRO A 233 16.40 12.68 -5.09
CA PRO A 233 17.66 12.89 -4.41
C PRO A 233 18.84 12.86 -5.39
N ALA A 234 19.67 13.89 -5.36
CA ALA A 234 20.77 14.00 -6.33
C ALA A 234 21.79 12.86 -6.20
N SER A 235 22.03 12.38 -4.98
CA SER A 235 22.93 11.26 -4.67
C SER A 235 22.40 9.92 -5.18
N LEU A 236 21.07 9.79 -5.40
CA LEU A 236 20.43 8.56 -5.87
C LEU A 236 20.60 8.34 -7.38
N LYS A 237 21.00 9.38 -8.14
CA LYS A 237 21.09 9.30 -9.59
C LYS A 237 22.03 8.19 -10.04
N ASN A 238 21.51 7.22 -10.79
CA ASN A 238 22.24 6.08 -11.34
C ASN A 238 21.63 5.66 -12.69
N THR A 239 22.12 6.25 -13.76
CA THR A 239 21.59 6.06 -15.11
C THR A 239 21.65 4.61 -15.58
N THR A 240 22.68 3.86 -15.19
CA THR A 240 22.84 2.46 -15.60
C THR A 240 21.80 1.56 -14.92
N TYR A 241 21.50 1.80 -13.65
CA TYR A 241 20.42 1.08 -12.97
C TYR A 241 19.04 1.51 -13.50
N ALA A 242 18.85 2.80 -13.76
CA ALA A 242 17.66 3.31 -14.42
C ALA A 242 17.42 2.63 -15.78
N ASP A 243 18.47 2.46 -16.59
CA ASP A 243 18.41 1.74 -17.87
C ASP A 243 17.94 0.28 -17.68
N THR A 244 18.47 -0.42 -16.67
CA THR A 244 18.06 -1.79 -16.36
C THR A 244 16.58 -1.87 -16.02
N LEU A 245 16.11 -0.99 -15.13
CA LEU A 245 14.68 -0.94 -14.75
C LEU A 245 13.79 -0.62 -15.95
N LEU A 246 14.21 0.30 -16.81
CA LEU A 246 13.45 0.69 -18.00
C LEU A 246 13.30 -0.47 -19.00
N ILE A 247 14.32 -1.32 -19.16
CA ILE A 247 14.23 -2.53 -19.99
C ILE A 247 13.09 -3.42 -19.50
N HIS A 248 13.10 -3.77 -18.20
CA HIS A 248 12.07 -4.61 -17.59
C HIS A 248 10.68 -3.96 -17.67
N ALA A 249 10.59 -2.63 -17.49
CA ALA A 249 9.34 -1.91 -17.60
C ALA A 249 8.72 -2.03 -19.00
N VAL A 250 9.52 -1.83 -20.05
CA VAL A 250 9.08 -1.92 -21.45
C VAL A 250 8.64 -3.34 -21.78
N GLU A 251 9.46 -4.33 -21.43
CA GLU A 251 9.15 -5.74 -21.72
C GLU A 251 7.87 -6.22 -21.03
N LEU A 252 7.63 -5.82 -19.77
CA LEU A 252 6.41 -6.16 -19.05
C LEU A 252 5.18 -5.41 -19.57
N TYR A 253 5.33 -4.17 -20.01
CA TYR A 253 4.23 -3.47 -20.67
C TYR A 253 3.82 -4.15 -21.98
N GLU A 254 4.81 -4.57 -22.77
CA GLU A 254 4.56 -5.35 -23.99
C GLU A 254 3.85 -6.68 -23.67
N LEU A 255 4.26 -7.38 -22.62
CA LEU A 255 3.56 -8.58 -22.15
C LEU A 255 2.13 -8.26 -21.73
N ALA A 256 1.89 -7.16 -21.01
CA ALA A 256 0.56 -6.77 -20.54
C ALA A 256 -0.43 -6.51 -21.69
N VAL A 257 0.03 -5.88 -22.79
CA VAL A 257 -0.84 -5.42 -23.87
C VAL A 257 -0.89 -6.38 -25.08
N ASN A 258 0.13 -7.20 -25.28
CA ASN A 258 0.32 -8.02 -26.49
C ASN A 258 0.35 -9.54 -26.24
N ALA A 259 0.09 -10.00 -25.01
CA ALA A 259 0.06 -11.43 -24.71
C ALA A 259 -0.90 -12.17 -25.64
N SER A 260 -0.47 -13.32 -26.17
CA SER A 260 -1.29 -14.14 -27.10
C SER A 260 -2.57 -14.68 -26.46
N GLY A 261 -2.61 -14.81 -25.14
CA GLY A 261 -3.80 -15.14 -24.36
C GLY A 261 -4.80 -14.00 -24.22
N GLY A 262 -4.46 -12.78 -24.68
CA GLY A 262 -5.27 -11.57 -24.54
C GLY A 262 -5.15 -10.89 -23.17
N MET A 263 -5.79 -9.73 -23.01
CA MET A 263 -5.82 -9.02 -21.72
C MET A 263 -6.78 -9.68 -20.74
N THR A 264 -6.34 -9.96 -19.52
CA THR A 264 -7.15 -10.56 -18.45
C THR A 264 -6.56 -10.26 -17.06
N LEU A 265 -7.38 -10.45 -16.02
CA LEU A 265 -6.94 -10.40 -14.63
C LEU A 265 -6.00 -11.58 -14.31
N TYR A 266 -4.96 -11.36 -13.52
CA TYR A 266 -3.93 -12.37 -13.25
C TYR A 266 -4.47 -13.57 -12.45
N GLN A 267 -5.48 -13.39 -11.59
CA GLN A 267 -6.14 -14.49 -10.88
C GLN A 267 -6.89 -15.46 -11.83
N ASN A 268 -7.22 -15.06 -13.05
CA ASN A 268 -7.78 -15.98 -14.05
C ASN A 268 -6.73 -16.97 -14.57
N SER A 269 -5.45 -16.60 -14.50
CA SER A 269 -4.31 -17.44 -14.90
C SER A 269 -3.64 -18.12 -13.70
N VAL A 270 -3.72 -17.49 -12.54
CA VAL A 270 -3.15 -17.94 -11.26
C VAL A 270 -4.23 -17.85 -10.18
N PRO A 271 -5.11 -18.88 -10.07
CA PRO A 271 -6.20 -18.84 -9.10
C PRO A 271 -5.75 -18.74 -7.63
N GLU A 272 -4.51 -19.12 -7.34
CA GLU A 272 -3.92 -19.08 -6.00
C GLU A 272 -3.91 -17.68 -5.38
N VAL A 273 -3.74 -16.65 -6.20
CA VAL A 273 -3.76 -15.24 -5.73
C VAL A 273 -5.17 -14.72 -5.41
N GLN A 274 -6.22 -15.52 -5.70
CA GLN A 274 -7.61 -15.10 -5.47
C GLN A 274 -7.90 -14.87 -3.98
N ASP A 275 -7.27 -15.64 -3.11
CA ASP A 275 -7.51 -15.60 -1.67
C ASP A 275 -6.64 -14.56 -0.95
N SER A 276 -5.64 -13.97 -1.64
CA SER A 276 -4.74 -12.97 -1.06
C SER A 276 -4.92 -11.59 -1.69
N TYR A 277 -4.76 -11.48 -3.02
CA TYR A 277 -4.70 -10.19 -3.71
C TYR A 277 -5.43 -10.21 -5.05
N ALA A 278 -6.72 -10.56 -5.04
CA ALA A 278 -7.55 -10.53 -6.25
C ALA A 278 -7.69 -9.10 -6.78
N SER A 279 -7.40 -8.91 -8.07
CA SER A 279 -7.53 -7.61 -8.75
C SER A 279 -8.94 -7.38 -9.27
N SER A 280 -9.43 -6.16 -9.17
CA SER A 280 -10.76 -5.75 -9.67
C SER A 280 -10.74 -5.27 -11.12
N GLY A 281 -9.56 -4.87 -11.64
CA GLY A 281 -9.40 -4.31 -12.99
C GLY A 281 -7.96 -4.40 -13.49
N TYR A 282 -7.69 -3.81 -14.64
CA TYR A 282 -6.34 -3.63 -15.19
C TYR A 282 -6.21 -2.34 -16.02
N GLY A 283 -7.28 -1.57 -16.13
CA GLY A 283 -7.31 -0.36 -16.95
C GLY A 283 -6.42 0.74 -16.38
N ASP A 284 -6.46 0.90 -15.10
CA ASP A 284 -5.70 1.89 -14.32
C ASP A 284 -4.21 1.53 -14.25
N GLU A 285 -3.85 0.24 -14.17
CA GLU A 285 -2.45 -0.20 -14.29
C GLU A 285 -1.87 0.12 -15.67
N LEU A 286 -2.63 -0.14 -16.73
CA LEU A 286 -2.20 0.20 -18.09
C LEU A 286 -1.97 1.70 -18.28
N VAL A 287 -2.86 2.53 -17.70
CA VAL A 287 -2.70 3.98 -17.72
C VAL A 287 -1.49 4.41 -16.91
N MET A 288 -1.37 3.92 -15.67
CA MET A 288 -0.27 4.27 -14.77
C MET A 288 1.09 3.88 -15.38
N ALA A 289 1.20 2.66 -15.92
CA ALA A 289 2.41 2.19 -16.58
C ALA A 289 2.75 3.03 -17.83
N GLY A 290 1.76 3.34 -18.66
CA GLY A 290 1.95 4.18 -19.85
C GLY A 290 2.47 5.57 -19.51
N LEU A 291 1.95 6.21 -18.47
CA LEU A 291 2.40 7.53 -18.00
C LEU A 291 3.85 7.49 -17.49
N TRP A 292 4.18 6.50 -16.65
CA TRP A 292 5.54 6.36 -16.13
C TRP A 292 6.55 5.98 -17.21
N LEU A 293 6.19 5.12 -18.15
CA LEU A 293 7.02 4.80 -19.32
C LEU A 293 7.27 6.04 -20.17
N SER A 294 6.24 6.87 -20.39
CA SER A 294 6.39 8.15 -21.08
C SER A 294 7.48 9.03 -20.46
N LEU A 295 7.46 9.19 -19.12
CA LEU A 295 8.44 9.96 -18.38
C LEU A 295 9.84 9.32 -18.39
N ALA A 296 9.92 8.01 -18.14
CA ALA A 296 11.19 7.29 -18.06
C ALA A 296 11.92 7.23 -19.41
N VAL A 297 11.19 6.98 -20.51
CA VAL A 297 11.77 6.99 -21.87
C VAL A 297 12.26 8.40 -22.24
N ASN A 298 11.49 9.45 -21.90
CA ASN A 298 11.93 10.84 -22.11
C ASN A 298 13.22 11.15 -21.31
N ALA A 299 13.31 10.69 -20.07
CA ALA A 299 14.49 10.88 -19.23
C ALA A 299 15.71 10.12 -19.77
N SER A 300 15.52 8.90 -20.26
CA SER A 300 16.55 8.08 -20.92
C SER A 300 17.13 8.79 -22.14
N GLN A 301 16.28 9.34 -23.01
CA GLN A 301 16.71 10.11 -24.18
C GLN A 301 17.50 11.36 -23.78
N ASN A 302 17.06 12.09 -22.77
CA ASN A 302 17.75 13.28 -22.27
C ASN A 302 19.08 12.96 -21.57
N ALA A 303 19.21 11.78 -20.99
CA ALA A 303 20.44 11.30 -20.37
C ALA A 303 21.48 10.79 -21.40
N ASN A 304 21.16 10.79 -22.70
CA ASN A 304 21.94 10.14 -23.77
C ASN A 304 22.26 8.68 -23.41
N SER A 305 21.28 7.97 -22.86
CA SER A 305 21.41 6.55 -22.56
C SER A 305 21.76 5.76 -23.82
N THR A 306 22.61 4.76 -23.66
CA THR A 306 22.99 3.84 -24.74
C THR A 306 22.06 2.63 -24.82
N LEU A 307 20.87 2.72 -24.21
CA LEU A 307 19.86 1.69 -24.27
C LEU A 307 19.60 1.23 -25.71
N ASN A 308 19.76 -0.07 -25.92
CA ASN A 308 19.52 -0.71 -27.21
C ASN A 308 18.25 -1.58 -27.13
N ILE A 309 17.11 -0.94 -26.80
CA ILE A 309 15.78 -1.57 -26.84
C ILE A 309 14.90 -0.80 -27.80
N THR A 310 13.96 -1.52 -28.43
CA THR A 310 12.91 -0.87 -29.20
C THR A 310 11.84 -0.38 -28.24
N THR A 311 11.64 0.93 -28.17
CA THR A 311 10.60 1.57 -27.38
C THR A 311 9.66 2.35 -28.27
N LEU A 312 8.42 2.54 -27.83
CA LEU A 312 7.58 3.61 -28.31
C LEU A 312 8.17 4.96 -27.89
N SER A 313 7.80 6.03 -28.61
CA SER A 313 8.20 7.37 -28.17
C SER A 313 7.47 7.75 -26.87
N PRO A 314 8.00 8.71 -26.09
CA PRO A 314 7.31 9.24 -24.92
C PRO A 314 5.86 9.64 -25.19
N GLN A 315 5.63 10.31 -26.34
CA GLN A 315 4.31 10.76 -26.76
C GLN A 315 3.36 9.59 -27.08
N GLN A 316 3.88 8.49 -27.66
CA GLN A 316 3.08 7.30 -27.95
C GLN A 316 2.62 6.60 -26.68
N TYR A 317 3.50 6.45 -25.66
CA TYR A 317 3.10 5.91 -24.35
C TYR A 317 2.04 6.79 -23.68
N TYR A 318 2.20 8.11 -23.72
CA TYR A 318 1.20 9.03 -23.18
C TYR A 318 -0.15 8.88 -23.89
N SER A 319 -0.15 8.83 -25.23
CA SER A 319 -1.39 8.66 -26.02
C SER A 319 -2.06 7.31 -25.78
N LEU A 320 -1.28 6.23 -25.54
CA LEU A 320 -1.84 4.94 -25.13
C LEU A 320 -2.51 5.03 -23.76
N ALA A 321 -1.88 5.72 -22.80
CA ALA A 321 -2.48 5.95 -21.50
C ALA A 321 -3.82 6.72 -21.60
N GLU A 322 -3.91 7.79 -22.42
CA GLU A 322 -5.18 8.50 -22.68
C GLU A 322 -6.22 7.59 -23.36
N SER A 323 -5.76 6.71 -24.26
CA SER A 323 -6.65 5.76 -24.93
C SER A 323 -7.24 4.74 -23.93
N TYR A 324 -6.42 4.15 -23.06
CA TYR A 324 -6.87 3.22 -22.03
C TYR A 324 -7.74 3.92 -20.98
N TYR A 325 -7.38 5.13 -20.57
CA TYR A 325 -8.21 5.95 -19.68
C TYR A 325 -9.65 6.09 -20.20
N SER A 326 -9.78 6.32 -21.51
CA SER A 326 -11.08 6.42 -22.17
C SER A 326 -11.75 5.06 -22.39
N GLN A 327 -10.96 4.03 -22.75
CA GLN A 327 -11.46 2.68 -23.05
C GLN A 327 -12.06 2.00 -21.81
N PHE A 328 -11.48 2.23 -20.64
CA PHE A 328 -11.91 1.63 -19.38
C PHE A 328 -12.80 2.55 -18.52
N ASP A 329 -13.30 3.66 -19.09
CA ASP A 329 -14.21 4.61 -18.44
C ASP A 329 -13.71 5.07 -17.06
N LEU A 330 -12.41 5.39 -16.95
CA LEU A 330 -11.81 5.81 -15.68
C LEU A 330 -12.21 7.24 -15.27
N ALA A 331 -12.81 8.02 -16.16
CA ALA A 331 -13.29 9.36 -15.88
C ALA A 331 -14.41 9.37 -14.85
N GLY A 332 -14.35 10.31 -13.89
CA GLY A 332 -15.45 10.51 -12.93
C GLY A 332 -15.53 9.50 -11.80
N GLN A 333 -14.61 8.54 -11.71
CA GLN A 333 -14.59 7.56 -10.64
C GLN A 333 -14.14 8.19 -9.30
N ASN A 334 -14.62 7.64 -8.18
CA ASN A 334 -14.31 8.10 -6.82
C ASN A 334 -13.81 6.94 -5.94
N SER A 335 -13.19 5.95 -6.55
CA SER A 335 -12.60 4.80 -5.88
C SER A 335 -11.42 5.18 -4.98
N VAL A 336 -11.08 4.28 -4.08
CA VAL A 336 -9.90 4.37 -3.23
C VAL A 336 -8.65 4.25 -4.08
N PHE A 337 -7.62 5.02 -3.77
CA PHE A 337 -6.29 4.81 -4.33
C PHE A 337 -5.53 3.82 -3.46
N ASN A 338 -5.31 2.61 -3.95
CA ASN A 338 -4.62 1.53 -3.23
C ASN A 338 -3.91 0.57 -4.20
N TRP A 339 -3.50 -0.59 -3.69
CA TRP A 339 -2.82 -1.62 -4.49
C TRP A 339 -3.71 -2.23 -5.59
N ASP A 340 -5.03 -2.21 -5.43
CA ASP A 340 -5.99 -2.74 -6.41
C ASP A 340 -6.43 -1.67 -7.43
N ASP A 341 -6.67 -0.41 -7.02
CA ASP A 341 -7.15 0.66 -7.90
C ASP A 341 -6.23 1.89 -7.88
N LYS A 342 -5.59 2.19 -9.03
CA LYS A 342 -4.68 3.33 -9.22
C LYS A 342 -5.36 4.50 -9.95
N THR A 343 -6.65 4.42 -10.24
CA THR A 343 -7.39 5.42 -11.06
C THR A 343 -7.19 6.84 -10.55
N ALA A 344 -7.37 7.07 -9.26
CA ALA A 344 -7.20 8.40 -8.65
C ALA A 344 -5.77 8.95 -8.81
N GLY A 345 -4.76 8.07 -8.70
CA GLY A 345 -3.36 8.42 -8.94
C GLY A 345 -3.12 8.85 -10.39
N THR A 346 -3.83 8.25 -11.36
CA THR A 346 -3.68 8.64 -12.78
C THR A 346 -4.11 10.08 -13.01
N TYR A 347 -5.18 10.56 -12.36
CA TYR A 347 -5.62 11.97 -12.47
C TYR A 347 -4.53 12.94 -12.05
N ILE A 348 -3.87 12.63 -10.93
CA ILE A 348 -2.80 13.46 -10.38
C ILE A 348 -1.58 13.44 -11.30
N LEU A 349 -1.17 12.28 -11.79
CA LEU A 349 0.00 12.16 -12.66
C LEU A 349 -0.22 12.83 -14.02
N PHE A 350 -1.39 12.67 -14.63
CA PHE A 350 -1.76 13.44 -15.83
C PHE A 350 -1.69 14.95 -15.59
N ALA A 351 -2.20 15.45 -14.46
CA ALA A 351 -2.13 16.86 -14.11
C ALA A 351 -0.68 17.34 -13.91
N GLN A 352 0.16 16.56 -13.24
CA GLN A 352 1.59 16.86 -13.09
C GLN A 352 2.29 16.95 -14.45
N MET A 353 2.14 15.91 -15.30
CA MET A 353 2.77 15.86 -16.64
C MET A 353 2.33 17.02 -17.54
N SER A 354 1.03 17.30 -17.59
CA SER A 354 0.51 18.41 -18.41
C SER A 354 0.96 19.78 -17.89
N SER A 355 1.11 19.97 -16.58
CA SER A 355 1.63 21.21 -15.98
C SER A 355 3.09 21.46 -16.32
N LEU A 356 3.89 20.41 -16.50
CA LEU A 356 5.29 20.50 -16.93
C LEU A 356 5.45 20.85 -18.41
N GLY A 357 4.36 20.92 -19.18
CA GLY A 357 4.41 21.12 -20.63
C GLY A 357 5.03 19.93 -21.36
N PHE A 358 4.84 18.71 -20.82
CA PHE A 358 5.30 17.49 -21.46
C PHE A 358 4.77 17.43 -22.90
N GLU A 359 5.64 17.19 -23.88
CA GLU A 359 5.27 17.18 -25.29
C GLU A 359 4.24 16.08 -25.57
N GLY A 360 3.07 16.45 -26.07
CA GLY A 360 1.94 15.55 -26.29
C GLY A 360 1.02 15.40 -25.08
N ALA A 361 1.36 15.96 -23.91
CA ALA A 361 0.44 16.03 -22.80
C ALA A 361 -0.77 16.92 -23.19
N GLY A 362 -1.96 16.40 -22.88
CA GLY A 362 -3.23 17.09 -23.19
C GLY A 362 -3.41 18.41 -22.45
N ASN A 363 -4.61 18.94 -22.51
CA ASN A 363 -4.92 20.23 -21.88
C ASN A 363 -4.86 20.13 -20.35
N PHE A 364 -3.92 20.85 -19.73
CA PHE A 364 -3.77 20.93 -18.27
C PHE A 364 -5.09 21.23 -17.55
N SER A 365 -5.91 22.15 -18.08
CA SER A 365 -7.20 22.51 -17.46
C SER A 365 -8.16 21.30 -17.36
N GLN A 366 -8.11 20.37 -18.29
CA GLN A 366 -8.92 19.15 -18.25
C GLN A 366 -8.48 18.27 -17.06
N TRP A 367 -7.20 17.98 -16.97
CA TRP A 367 -6.66 17.12 -15.91
C TRP A 367 -6.72 17.79 -14.53
N GLN A 368 -6.54 19.11 -14.46
CA GLN A 368 -6.78 19.88 -13.25
C GLN A 368 -8.22 19.73 -12.77
N THR A 369 -9.19 19.88 -13.68
CA THR A 369 -10.62 19.74 -13.35
C THR A 369 -10.95 18.35 -12.84
N GLU A 370 -10.43 17.31 -13.48
CA GLU A 370 -10.70 15.92 -13.08
C GLU A 370 -10.04 15.56 -11.74
N ALA A 371 -8.78 15.95 -11.55
CA ALA A 371 -8.09 15.77 -10.28
C ALA A 371 -8.81 16.48 -9.13
N GLU A 372 -9.20 17.74 -9.33
CA GLU A 372 -9.92 18.51 -8.30
C GLU A 372 -11.33 18.00 -8.06
N ARG A 373 -12.02 17.48 -9.07
CA ARG A 373 -13.30 16.78 -8.89
C ARG A 373 -13.18 15.63 -7.88
N TYR A 374 -12.16 14.78 -8.08
CA TYR A 374 -11.87 13.68 -7.16
C TYR A 374 -11.49 14.17 -5.76
N LEU A 375 -10.52 15.09 -5.68
CA LEU A 375 -10.02 15.60 -4.40
C LEU A 375 -11.08 16.39 -3.61
N ASP A 376 -12.01 17.08 -4.28
CA ASP A 376 -13.15 17.74 -3.64
C ASP A 376 -14.08 16.73 -2.94
N VAL A 377 -14.29 15.55 -3.53
CA VAL A 377 -15.05 14.44 -2.90
C VAL A 377 -14.29 13.85 -1.70
N VAL A 378 -12.97 13.71 -1.80
CA VAL A 378 -12.14 13.22 -0.70
C VAL A 378 -12.24 14.13 0.53
N VAL A 379 -12.16 15.45 0.35
CA VAL A 379 -12.19 16.39 1.48
C VAL A 379 -13.59 16.69 2.00
N ASP A 380 -14.62 16.43 1.20
CA ASP A 380 -16.03 16.50 1.61
C ASP A 380 -16.80 15.26 1.11
N PRO A 381 -16.62 14.10 1.76
CA PRO A 381 -17.30 12.86 1.36
C PRO A 381 -18.83 12.98 1.36
N SER A 382 -19.39 13.89 2.15
CA SER A 382 -20.85 14.13 2.19
C SER A 382 -21.40 14.75 0.92
N SER A 383 -20.55 15.33 0.08
CA SER A 383 -20.91 15.95 -1.20
C SER A 383 -21.27 14.95 -2.30
N SER A 384 -20.91 13.68 -2.14
CA SER A 384 -21.18 12.61 -3.10
C SER A 384 -22.02 11.48 -2.50
N LYS A 385 -22.57 10.60 -3.35
CA LYS A 385 -23.26 9.37 -2.91
C LYS A 385 -22.31 8.16 -2.86
N GLY A 386 -21.00 8.38 -2.76
CA GLY A 386 -20.01 7.32 -2.69
C GLY A 386 -19.94 6.66 -1.31
N ASP A 387 -19.08 5.68 -1.19
CA ASP A 387 -18.88 4.86 0.02
C ASP A 387 -17.98 5.53 1.06
N ALA A 388 -17.44 6.72 0.75
CA ALA A 388 -16.59 7.51 1.62
C ALA A 388 -17.40 8.26 2.70
N SER A 389 -16.87 8.32 3.90
CA SER A 389 -17.42 9.05 5.04
C SER A 389 -16.31 9.47 5.99
N LEU A 390 -16.62 10.31 7.00
CA LEU A 390 -15.71 10.54 8.12
C LEU A 390 -16.22 9.79 9.35
N THR A 391 -15.31 9.14 10.07
CA THR A 391 -15.62 8.65 11.42
C THR A 391 -15.91 9.84 12.36
N LYS A 392 -16.37 9.58 13.57
CA LYS A 392 -16.57 10.66 14.56
C LYS A 392 -15.24 11.33 14.95
N GLY A 393 -14.15 10.58 14.94
CA GLY A 393 -12.81 11.08 15.21
C GLY A 393 -12.19 11.84 14.04
N GLY A 394 -12.82 11.78 12.86
CA GLY A 394 -12.37 12.51 11.67
C GLY A 394 -11.52 11.70 10.69
N LEU A 395 -11.41 10.39 10.86
CA LEU A 395 -10.73 9.52 9.89
C LEU A 395 -11.57 9.39 8.62
N LEU A 396 -10.95 9.53 7.45
CA LEU A 396 -11.57 9.21 6.17
C LEU A 396 -11.74 7.69 6.07
N TYR A 397 -12.97 7.24 5.89
CA TYR A 397 -13.36 5.85 5.91
C TYR A 397 -14.16 5.49 4.66
N TYR A 398 -13.72 4.50 3.91
CA TYR A 398 -14.41 3.95 2.76
C TYR A 398 -15.03 2.60 3.14
N SER A 399 -16.35 2.49 2.99
CA SER A 399 -17.05 1.22 3.25
C SER A 399 -16.61 0.17 2.23
N GLY A 400 -16.11 -0.94 2.71
CA GLY A 400 -15.41 -1.94 1.91
C GLY A 400 -13.92 -1.89 2.21
N ASP A 401 -13.16 -1.03 1.54
CA ASP A 401 -11.69 -0.96 1.66
C ASP A 401 -11.19 -0.69 3.08
N SER A 402 -11.83 0.27 3.80
CA SER A 402 -11.43 0.57 5.18
C SER A 402 -11.90 -0.47 6.20
N ASN A 403 -12.65 -1.49 5.79
CA ASN A 403 -13.03 -2.58 6.68
C ASN A 403 -11.86 -3.53 6.95
N ASP A 404 -10.91 -3.62 6.03
CA ASP A 404 -9.73 -4.49 6.16
C ASP A 404 -8.51 -3.74 6.71
N ALA A 405 -8.40 -2.43 6.43
CA ALA A 405 -7.35 -1.55 6.97
C ALA A 405 -7.78 -0.09 6.85
N SER A 406 -8.21 0.53 7.93
CA SER A 406 -8.82 1.86 7.84
C SER A 406 -7.83 3.00 7.58
N LEU A 407 -6.58 2.88 8.01
CA LEU A 407 -5.58 3.92 7.84
C LEU A 407 -5.01 3.99 6.43
N ASN A 408 -4.90 2.86 5.72
CA ASN A 408 -4.27 2.83 4.40
C ASN A 408 -5.01 3.71 3.38
N PRO A 409 -6.35 3.62 3.18
CA PRO A 409 -7.10 4.51 2.29
C PRO A 409 -6.99 5.98 2.68
N ALA A 410 -7.05 6.31 3.96
CA ALA A 410 -6.95 7.68 4.46
C ALA A 410 -5.58 8.30 4.20
N LEU A 411 -4.51 7.54 4.44
CA LEU A 411 -3.13 7.97 4.20
C LEU A 411 -2.81 8.10 2.70
N ASN A 412 -3.31 7.19 1.88
CA ASN A 412 -3.18 7.28 0.42
C ASN A 412 -3.88 8.53 -0.12
N ALA A 413 -5.09 8.83 0.37
CA ALA A 413 -5.80 10.07 0.02
C ALA A 413 -5.03 11.31 0.47
N ALA A 414 -4.50 11.34 1.71
CA ALA A 414 -3.66 12.42 2.21
C ALA A 414 -2.39 12.61 1.37
N MET A 415 -1.77 11.52 0.93
CA MET A 415 -0.61 11.54 0.04
C MET A 415 -0.94 12.17 -1.32
N LEU A 416 -2.07 11.80 -1.94
CA LEU A 416 -2.50 12.39 -3.22
C LEU A 416 -2.79 13.90 -3.09
N LEU A 417 -3.52 14.32 -2.04
CA LEU A 417 -3.78 15.73 -1.73
C LEU A 417 -2.49 16.53 -1.58
N THR A 418 -1.57 16.02 -0.78
CA THR A 418 -0.26 16.65 -0.52
C THR A 418 0.55 16.82 -1.80
N ARG A 419 0.66 15.77 -2.60
CA ARG A 419 1.36 15.73 -3.89
C ARG A 419 0.78 16.74 -4.88
N TYR A 420 -0.55 16.78 -5.00
CA TYR A 420 -1.25 17.71 -5.88
C TYR A 420 -0.99 19.18 -5.51
N VAL A 421 -1.07 19.46 -4.22
CA VAL A 421 -0.80 20.82 -3.71
C VAL A 421 0.66 21.23 -3.88
N ALA A 422 1.58 20.30 -3.53
CA ALA A 422 3.01 20.57 -3.61
C ALA A 422 3.48 20.82 -5.05
N SER A 423 2.84 20.18 -6.02
CA SER A 423 3.10 20.43 -7.44
C SER A 423 2.54 21.77 -7.96
N GLY A 424 1.85 22.54 -7.12
CA GLY A 424 1.30 23.85 -7.50
C GLY A 424 0.11 23.79 -8.46
N LEU A 425 -0.64 22.69 -8.45
CA LEU A 425 -1.68 22.40 -9.43
C LEU A 425 -3.05 22.97 -9.07
N CYS A 426 -3.25 23.45 -7.84
CA CYS A 426 -4.54 23.93 -7.36
C CYS A 426 -5.05 25.15 -8.15
N SER A 427 -6.33 25.10 -8.54
CA SER A 427 -7.00 26.20 -9.26
C SER A 427 -7.23 27.43 -8.40
N SER A 428 -7.18 27.31 -7.06
CA SER A 428 -7.34 28.43 -6.12
C SER A 428 -6.56 28.21 -4.81
N ASN A 429 -6.30 29.32 -4.11
CA ASN A 429 -5.69 29.27 -2.77
C ASN A 429 -6.60 28.62 -1.72
N ASP A 430 -7.92 28.74 -1.88
CA ASP A 430 -8.88 28.13 -0.96
C ASP A 430 -8.82 26.59 -1.06
N LYS A 431 -8.80 26.04 -2.28
CA LYS A 431 -8.60 24.60 -2.49
C LYS A 431 -7.26 24.13 -1.93
N LYS A 432 -6.18 24.89 -2.19
CA LYS A 432 -4.86 24.60 -1.62
C LYS A 432 -4.91 24.48 -0.10
N ALA A 433 -5.53 25.44 0.58
CA ALA A 433 -5.65 25.45 2.03
C ALA A 433 -6.51 24.27 2.54
N THR A 434 -7.64 24.02 1.88
CA THR A 434 -8.56 22.91 2.24
C THR A 434 -7.87 21.55 2.10
N TYR A 435 -7.21 21.30 0.97
CA TYR A 435 -6.54 20.03 0.69
C TYR A 435 -5.39 19.76 1.68
N LEU A 436 -4.55 20.77 1.96
CA LEU A 436 -3.47 20.61 2.95
C LEU A 436 -4.01 20.39 4.36
N SER A 437 -5.04 21.15 4.76
CA SER A 437 -5.64 21.01 6.10
C SER A 437 -6.26 19.60 6.28
N PHE A 438 -6.92 19.09 5.24
CA PHE A 438 -7.48 17.76 5.29
C PHE A 438 -6.39 16.66 5.33
N ALA A 439 -5.39 16.75 4.45
CA ALA A 439 -4.26 15.82 4.45
C ALA A 439 -3.54 15.81 5.81
N GLN A 440 -3.29 16.98 6.40
CA GLN A 440 -2.72 17.11 7.74
C GLN A 440 -3.59 16.44 8.80
N SER A 441 -4.91 16.59 8.72
CA SER A 441 -5.83 15.98 9.70
C SER A 441 -5.77 14.45 9.69
N GLN A 442 -5.62 13.82 8.51
CA GLN A 442 -5.49 12.36 8.40
C GLN A 442 -4.12 11.88 8.92
N LEU A 443 -3.06 12.62 8.62
CA LEU A 443 -1.73 12.34 9.15
C LEU A 443 -1.69 12.51 10.68
N ASP A 444 -2.22 13.60 11.21
CA ASP A 444 -2.30 13.85 12.65
C ASP A 444 -3.12 12.78 13.37
N TYR A 445 -4.23 12.32 12.74
CA TYR A 445 -5.03 11.22 13.26
C TYR A 445 -4.16 9.96 13.42
N THR A 446 -3.41 9.60 12.39
CA THR A 446 -2.49 8.46 12.43
C THR A 446 -1.40 8.64 13.49
N LEU A 447 -0.95 9.87 13.72
CA LEU A 447 0.09 10.21 14.69
C LEU A 447 -0.44 10.48 16.11
N GLY A 448 -1.72 10.13 16.40
CA GLY A 448 -2.28 10.14 17.75
C GLY A 448 -3.30 11.22 18.06
N ASN A 449 -3.64 12.11 17.11
CA ASN A 449 -4.77 13.04 17.21
C ASN A 449 -6.10 12.33 16.93
N ASN A 450 -6.38 11.29 17.68
CA ASN A 450 -7.54 10.42 17.51
C ASN A 450 -8.19 10.13 18.88
N PRO A 451 -9.44 9.60 18.90
CA PRO A 451 -10.15 9.31 20.15
C PRO A 451 -9.44 8.32 21.08
N MET A 452 -8.52 7.50 20.54
CA MET A 452 -7.77 6.50 21.32
C MET A 452 -6.44 7.04 21.88
N PHE A 453 -5.96 8.22 21.46
CA PHE A 453 -4.62 8.76 21.76
C PHE A 453 -3.49 7.78 21.42
N VAL A 454 -3.64 7.03 20.34
CA VAL A 454 -2.71 6.02 19.85
C VAL A 454 -2.04 6.53 18.58
N PRO A 455 -0.73 6.80 18.58
CA PRO A 455 0.05 6.85 17.35
C PRO A 455 0.11 5.44 16.75
N TYR A 456 -0.51 5.23 15.58
CA TYR A 456 -0.66 3.92 14.94
C TYR A 456 0.60 3.44 14.21
N ILE A 457 1.76 3.77 14.77
CA ILE A 457 3.08 3.36 14.26
C ILE A 457 3.83 2.68 15.39
N VAL A 458 4.18 1.42 15.18
CA VAL A 458 4.83 0.57 16.18
C VAL A 458 6.20 1.14 16.59
N GLY A 459 6.43 1.21 17.88
CA GLY A 459 7.73 1.65 18.44
C GLY A 459 7.97 3.15 18.41
N LEU A 460 7.03 3.96 17.92
CA LEU A 460 7.19 5.42 17.81
C LEU A 460 6.96 6.15 19.15
N HIS A 461 5.98 5.69 19.94
CA HIS A 461 5.54 6.34 21.18
C HIS A 461 5.10 5.28 22.20
N PRO A 462 5.17 5.54 23.53
CA PRO A 462 4.69 4.58 24.53
C PRO A 462 3.22 4.18 24.42
N ASN A 463 2.38 4.98 23.75
CA ASN A 463 0.98 4.64 23.46
C ASN A 463 0.80 3.88 22.14
N SER A 464 1.85 3.68 21.36
CA SER A 464 1.78 2.96 20.08
C SER A 464 1.38 1.49 20.27
N PRO A 465 0.86 0.82 19.24
CA PRO A 465 0.55 -0.59 19.29
C PRO A 465 1.75 -1.43 19.70
N ILE A 466 1.54 -2.43 20.54
CA ILE A 466 2.57 -3.37 20.99
C ILE A 466 2.33 -4.81 20.47
N ASN A 467 1.16 -5.05 19.88
CA ASN A 467 0.74 -6.35 19.35
C ASN A 467 0.47 -6.29 17.84
N PRO A 468 1.37 -5.77 16.98
CA PRO A 468 1.14 -5.84 15.55
C PRO A 468 0.95 -7.30 15.12
N HIS A 469 0.03 -7.53 14.19
CA HIS A 469 -0.14 -8.84 13.56
C HIS A 469 1.06 -9.07 12.62
N SER A 470 2.10 -9.67 13.20
CA SER A 470 3.35 -10.00 12.53
C SER A 470 3.96 -11.24 13.17
N ALA A 471 3.93 -12.35 12.46
CA ALA A 471 4.43 -13.63 12.93
C ALA A 471 5.91 -13.55 13.32
N MET A 472 6.73 -12.91 12.49
CA MET A 472 8.17 -12.81 12.72
C MET A 472 8.54 -11.97 13.96
N SER A 473 7.78 -10.91 14.26
CA SER A 473 8.06 -10.05 15.40
C SER A 473 7.44 -10.57 16.71
N SER A 474 6.41 -11.41 16.62
CA SER A 474 5.74 -11.98 17.78
C SER A 474 6.63 -12.90 18.59
N GLY A 475 7.50 -13.68 17.93
CA GLY A 475 8.33 -14.72 18.56
C GLY A 475 7.53 -15.93 19.01
N GLY A 476 6.28 -16.10 18.50
CA GLY A 476 5.44 -17.28 18.75
C GLY A 476 5.95 -18.54 18.03
N ASP A 477 5.40 -19.69 18.40
CA ASP A 477 5.81 -21.00 17.86
C ASP A 477 4.85 -21.51 16.79
N ASP A 478 3.55 -21.22 16.90
CA ASP A 478 2.50 -21.61 15.96
C ASP A 478 1.23 -20.76 16.09
N ILE A 479 0.29 -20.91 15.15
CA ILE A 479 -0.96 -20.10 15.07
C ILE A 479 -1.86 -20.30 16.31
N GLY A 480 -1.84 -21.46 16.96
CA GLY A 480 -2.66 -21.73 18.14
C GLY A 480 -2.25 -20.94 19.38
N GLN A 481 -1.10 -20.27 19.33
CA GLN A 481 -0.52 -19.48 20.42
C GLN A 481 -0.44 -18.00 20.10
N ILE A 482 -1.09 -17.54 19.05
CA ILE A 482 -0.95 -16.17 18.51
C ILE A 482 -1.11 -15.08 19.59
N ASP A 483 -2.06 -15.20 20.51
CA ASP A 483 -2.32 -14.20 21.56
C ASP A 483 -1.74 -14.55 22.94
N THR A 484 -1.13 -15.72 23.08
CA THR A 484 -0.67 -16.23 24.38
C THR A 484 0.84 -16.40 24.47
N SER A 485 1.56 -16.40 23.35
CA SER A 485 3.02 -16.61 23.29
C SER A 485 3.69 -15.56 22.37
N PRO A 486 4.17 -14.42 22.92
CA PRO A 486 3.99 -13.92 24.28
C PRO A 486 2.57 -13.44 24.57
N PRO A 487 2.15 -13.34 25.84
CA PRO A 487 0.84 -12.77 26.19
C PRO A 487 0.68 -11.35 25.68
N LEU A 488 -0.52 -10.97 25.21
CA LEU A 488 -0.83 -9.63 24.67
C LEU A 488 -0.41 -8.49 25.60
N SER A 489 -0.47 -8.69 26.91
CA SER A 489 -0.03 -7.69 27.91
C SER A 489 1.48 -7.38 27.90
N GLN A 490 2.27 -8.23 27.24
CA GLN A 490 3.72 -8.05 27.11
C GLN A 490 4.09 -7.48 25.73
N GLY A 491 3.16 -7.48 24.77
CA GLY A 491 3.44 -7.15 23.38
C GLY A 491 4.23 -8.23 22.66
N ASN A 492 4.58 -7.99 21.40
CA ASN A 492 5.45 -8.86 20.62
C ASN A 492 6.86 -8.93 21.23
N THR A 493 7.53 -10.06 21.04
CA THR A 493 8.89 -10.28 21.55
C THR A 493 9.88 -9.25 20.99
N TYR A 494 9.69 -8.87 19.73
CA TYR A 494 10.52 -7.89 19.04
C TYR A 494 9.68 -6.69 18.64
N VAL A 495 10.20 -5.49 18.86
CA VAL A 495 9.54 -4.26 18.42
C VAL A 495 9.74 -4.10 16.92
N LEU A 496 8.65 -4.08 16.17
CA LEU A 496 8.64 -3.86 14.72
C LEU A 496 8.60 -2.36 14.42
N TYR A 497 9.70 -1.66 14.72
CA TYR A 497 9.78 -0.20 14.59
C TYR A 497 9.34 0.29 13.23
N GLY A 498 8.52 1.33 13.22
CA GLY A 498 8.09 2.02 12.01
C GLY A 498 6.93 1.36 11.26
N ALA A 499 6.44 0.20 11.70
CA ALA A 499 5.30 -0.45 11.07
C ALA A 499 4.01 0.34 11.32
N VAL A 500 3.30 0.70 10.26
CA VAL A 500 1.95 1.25 10.30
C VAL A 500 0.98 0.09 10.38
N VAL A 501 0.09 0.09 11.38
CA VAL A 501 -0.94 -0.96 11.54
C VAL A 501 -2.20 -0.62 10.75
N GLY A 502 -3.09 -1.60 10.53
CA GLY A 502 -4.36 -1.45 9.81
C GLY A 502 -5.23 -0.30 10.33
N GLY A 503 -5.29 -0.10 11.65
CA GLY A 503 -5.94 1.05 12.26
C GLY A 503 -7.28 0.74 12.93
N PRO A 504 -7.99 1.76 13.42
CA PRO A 504 -9.20 1.59 14.20
C PRO A 504 -10.40 1.21 13.35
N ASP A 505 -11.41 0.66 14.00
CA ASP A 505 -12.71 0.40 13.36
C ASP A 505 -13.44 1.72 12.99
N ARG A 506 -14.59 1.60 12.29
CA ARG A 506 -15.42 2.75 11.88
C ARG A 506 -15.97 3.58 13.04
N PHE A 507 -15.84 3.10 14.29
CA PHE A 507 -16.26 3.79 15.51
C PHE A 507 -15.07 4.41 16.25
N ASP A 508 -13.92 4.47 15.62
CA ASP A 508 -12.64 4.96 16.18
C ASP A 508 -12.15 4.12 17.37
N ARG A 509 -12.49 2.82 17.45
CA ARG A 509 -12.00 1.90 18.47
C ARG A 509 -10.81 1.12 17.95
N PHE A 510 -9.87 0.82 18.84
CA PHE A 510 -8.68 0.04 18.54
C PHE A 510 -8.33 -0.85 19.73
N PHE A 511 -8.19 -2.15 19.51
CA PHE A 511 -8.08 -3.12 20.60
C PHE A 511 -6.65 -3.62 20.87
N ASP A 512 -5.72 -3.43 19.95
CA ASP A 512 -4.31 -3.90 20.03
C ASP A 512 -4.23 -5.41 20.34
N ILE A 513 -4.94 -6.23 19.55
CA ILE A 513 -5.01 -7.69 19.65
C ILE A 513 -4.29 -8.29 18.45
N ARG A 514 -3.28 -9.14 18.69
CA ARG A 514 -2.40 -9.69 17.64
C ARG A 514 -3.12 -10.56 16.62
N SER A 515 -4.16 -11.30 17.04
CA SER A 515 -4.99 -12.12 16.14
C SER A 515 -5.99 -11.32 15.32
N ASP A 516 -6.16 -10.03 15.62
CA ASP A 516 -6.98 -9.11 14.86
C ASP A 516 -6.14 -8.53 13.71
N TRP A 517 -6.17 -9.22 12.56
CA TRP A 517 -5.45 -8.78 11.38
C TRP A 517 -6.05 -7.51 10.77
N VAL A 518 -7.34 -7.22 10.94
CA VAL A 518 -7.97 -5.99 10.45
C VAL A 518 -7.38 -4.74 11.10
N GLU A 519 -7.29 -4.72 12.44
CA GLU A 519 -6.78 -3.54 13.16
C GLU A 519 -5.25 -3.50 13.25
N ASN A 520 -4.60 -4.67 13.36
CA ASN A 520 -3.21 -4.76 13.80
C ASN A 520 -2.22 -5.27 12.74
N GLU A 521 -2.69 -5.69 11.56
CA GLU A 521 -1.77 -6.11 10.51
C GLU A 521 -0.90 -4.96 10.03
N VAL A 522 0.28 -5.34 9.59
CA VAL A 522 1.27 -4.47 8.99
C VAL A 522 1.52 -4.95 7.57
N ALA A 523 1.61 -4.04 6.61
CA ALA A 523 1.87 -4.38 5.22
C ALA A 523 2.80 -3.37 4.55
N LEU A 524 3.43 -3.80 3.46
CA LEU A 524 4.38 -2.94 2.72
C LEU A 524 3.70 -1.67 2.19
N ASP A 525 2.48 -1.80 1.68
CA ASP A 525 1.71 -0.70 1.13
C ASP A 525 1.13 0.23 2.20
N TYR A 526 0.93 -0.23 3.45
CA TYR A 526 0.49 0.63 4.56
C TYR A 526 1.54 1.69 4.92
N ASN A 527 2.81 1.34 4.81
CA ASN A 527 3.93 2.24 5.09
C ASN A 527 4.22 3.21 3.93
N ALA A 528 3.88 2.85 2.69
CA ALA A 528 4.27 3.62 1.51
C ALA A 528 3.81 5.09 1.51
N PRO A 529 2.53 5.43 1.81
CA PRO A 529 2.08 6.82 1.87
C PRO A 529 2.77 7.61 2.97
N MET A 530 3.08 6.98 4.11
CA MET A 530 3.75 7.64 5.23
C MET A 530 5.16 8.09 4.89
N LEU A 531 5.91 7.34 4.07
CA LEU A 531 7.24 7.77 3.59
C LEU A 531 7.14 9.08 2.80
N THR A 532 6.16 9.19 1.90
CA THR A 532 5.94 10.39 1.08
C THR A 532 5.54 11.59 1.95
N LEU A 533 4.56 11.40 2.86
CA LEU A 533 4.07 12.44 3.77
C LEU A 533 5.19 12.93 4.69
N THR A 534 5.93 12.01 5.29
CA THR A 534 7.04 12.35 6.21
C THR A 534 8.17 13.09 5.48
N ALA A 535 8.56 12.62 4.27
CA ALA A 535 9.58 13.29 3.47
C ALA A 535 9.17 14.74 3.10
N MET A 536 7.89 14.96 2.80
CA MET A 536 7.35 16.30 2.55
C MET A 536 7.49 17.20 3.79
N HIS A 537 7.10 16.73 4.98
CA HIS A 537 7.17 17.51 6.22
C HIS A 537 8.62 17.86 6.61
N ILE A 538 9.59 16.99 6.34
CA ILE A 538 11.01 17.30 6.54
C ILE A 538 11.43 18.54 5.71
N VAL A 539 10.89 18.67 4.50
CA VAL A 539 11.21 19.80 3.59
C VAL A 539 10.44 21.08 3.96
N THR A 540 9.19 20.96 4.43
CA THR A 540 8.25 22.08 4.51
C THR A 540 8.05 22.61 5.91
N ASP A 541 8.18 21.78 6.95
CA ASP A 541 7.74 22.11 8.30
C ASP A 541 8.87 22.26 9.31
N ASP A 542 8.68 23.29 10.14
CA ASP A 542 9.42 23.53 11.38
C ASP A 542 8.61 23.11 12.65
N ILE A 543 7.44 22.47 12.45
CA ILE A 543 6.55 22.01 13.52
C ILE A 543 6.74 20.52 13.75
N ASP A 544 6.88 20.13 15.02
CA ASP A 544 6.99 18.72 15.39
C ASP A 544 5.72 17.92 15.03
N PRO A 545 5.85 16.64 14.63
CA PRO A 545 4.72 15.77 14.34
C PRO A 545 3.85 15.57 15.59
N TYR A 546 2.56 15.32 15.39
CA TYR A 546 1.56 15.31 16.46
C TYR A 546 1.87 14.32 17.59
N PHE A 547 2.51 13.19 17.32
CA PHE A 547 2.83 12.20 18.37
C PHE A 547 3.66 12.78 19.53
N THR A 548 4.43 13.84 19.31
CA THR A 548 5.23 14.51 20.35
C THR A 548 4.36 15.23 21.40
N GLN A 549 3.09 15.45 21.09
CA GLN A 549 2.10 16.11 21.97
C GLN A 549 1.21 15.11 22.71
N VAL A 550 1.27 13.82 22.34
CA VAL A 550 0.42 12.78 22.93
C VAL A 550 0.87 12.51 24.37
N THR A 551 -0.07 12.56 25.29
CA THR A 551 0.20 12.28 26.70
C THR A 551 0.40 10.78 26.90
N VAL A 552 1.54 10.38 27.47
CA VAL A 552 1.84 8.99 27.81
C VAL A 552 0.75 8.39 28.73
N GLY A 553 0.21 7.24 28.37
CA GLY A 553 -0.82 6.54 29.13
C GLY A 553 -2.23 7.14 28.98
N ALA A 554 -2.44 8.10 28.05
CA ALA A 554 -3.79 8.62 27.79
C ALA A 554 -4.69 7.55 27.17
N ASN A 555 -4.13 6.69 26.31
CA ASN A 555 -4.80 5.54 25.67
C ASN A 555 -5.42 4.58 26.69
N GLU A 556 -4.77 4.33 27.82
CA GLU A 556 -5.27 3.43 28.87
C GLU A 556 -6.62 3.89 29.45
N LYS A 557 -6.91 5.19 29.41
CA LYS A 557 -8.16 5.76 29.95
C LYS A 557 -9.36 5.60 29.01
N VAL A 558 -9.08 5.37 27.75
CA VAL A 558 -10.09 5.29 26.67
C VAL A 558 -10.15 3.91 26.02
N LYS A 559 -9.43 2.93 26.54
CA LYS A 559 -9.46 1.56 26.03
C LYS A 559 -10.89 1.09 25.77
N PRO A 560 -11.18 0.55 24.58
CA PRO A 560 -12.52 0.07 24.27
C PRO A 560 -12.86 -1.14 25.15
N LYS A 561 -14.15 -1.29 25.43
CA LYS A 561 -14.68 -2.43 26.19
C LYS A 561 -15.28 -3.44 25.23
N GLY A 562 -15.11 -4.71 25.55
CA GLY A 562 -15.63 -5.81 24.75
C GLY A 562 -14.59 -6.43 23.85
N GLN A 563 -15.00 -6.88 22.69
CA GLN A 563 -14.17 -7.50 21.66
C GLN A 563 -14.34 -6.72 20.35
N PRO A 564 -13.38 -6.78 19.43
CA PRO A 564 -13.55 -6.29 18.07
C PRO A 564 -14.78 -6.94 17.40
N CYS A 565 -15.31 -6.26 16.39
CA CYS A 565 -16.37 -6.80 15.54
C CYS A 565 -16.01 -6.45 14.08
N ASP A 566 -15.28 -7.32 13.46
CA ASP A 566 -14.74 -7.22 12.10
C ASP A 566 -14.58 -8.61 11.48
N ASP A 567 -13.92 -8.69 10.36
CA ASP A 567 -13.71 -9.95 9.62
C ASP A 567 -12.69 -10.87 10.30
N ALA A 568 -11.77 -10.32 11.09
CA ALA A 568 -10.80 -11.11 11.86
C ALA A 568 -11.43 -11.69 13.14
N ILE A 569 -12.25 -10.92 13.86
CA ILE A 569 -12.83 -11.29 15.15
C ILE A 569 -14.34 -10.98 15.18
N GLN A 570 -15.15 -12.00 14.97
CA GLN A 570 -16.61 -11.87 14.92
C GLN A 570 -17.31 -11.94 16.29
N ASP A 571 -16.61 -12.33 17.36
CA ASP A 571 -17.18 -12.52 18.69
C ASP A 571 -17.81 -11.23 19.27
N GLY A 572 -17.25 -10.08 18.95
CA GLY A 572 -17.79 -8.77 19.32
C GLY A 572 -19.03 -8.35 18.53
N CYS A 573 -19.33 -8.99 17.39
CA CYS A 573 -20.46 -8.67 16.53
C CYS A 573 -21.81 -9.11 17.12
N SER A 574 -21.82 -10.00 18.10
CA SER A 574 -23.02 -10.48 18.80
C SER A 574 -23.68 -9.42 19.72
N GLY A 575 -23.11 -8.20 19.77
CA GLY A 575 -23.55 -7.11 20.66
C GLY A 575 -24.85 -6.40 20.30
N HIS A 576 -25.60 -6.82 19.28
CA HIS A 576 -27.01 -6.43 19.07
C HIS A 576 -27.98 -7.50 19.57
N ARG A 577 -27.64 -8.22 20.63
CA ARG A 577 -28.70 -8.82 21.45
C ARG A 577 -29.54 -7.68 22.00
N LEU A 578 -30.79 -7.62 21.57
CA LEU A 578 -31.79 -6.82 22.26
C LEU A 578 -31.60 -7.06 23.76
N SER A 579 -31.66 -5.99 24.58
CA SER A 579 -31.64 -6.18 26.03
C SER A 579 -32.67 -7.25 26.39
N GLU A 580 -32.44 -8.01 27.45
CA GLU A 580 -33.35 -9.09 27.88
C GLU A 580 -34.81 -8.65 27.84
N GLY A 581 -35.07 -7.37 28.17
CA GLY A 581 -36.39 -6.72 28.00
C GLY A 581 -36.78 -6.48 26.53
N GLY A 582 -35.83 -6.28 25.62
CA GLY A 582 -36.07 -6.11 24.19
C GLY A 582 -36.36 -7.44 23.48
N GLU A 583 -35.71 -8.53 23.89
CA GLU A 583 -36.00 -9.89 23.41
C GLU A 583 -37.38 -10.36 23.88
N ILE A 584 -37.73 -10.08 25.13
CA ILE A 584 -39.06 -10.34 25.68
C ILE A 584 -40.10 -9.51 24.94
N ALA A 585 -39.87 -8.22 24.71
CA ALA A 585 -40.79 -7.35 23.99
C ALA A 585 -41.00 -7.81 22.53
N LEU A 586 -39.92 -8.21 21.82
CA LEU A 586 -40.00 -8.74 20.45
C LEU A 586 -40.73 -10.09 20.43
N GLY A 587 -40.48 -10.97 21.40
CA GLY A 587 -41.18 -12.24 21.56
C GLY A 587 -42.69 -12.05 21.81
N VAL A 588 -43.08 -11.09 22.67
CA VAL A 588 -44.45 -10.75 22.93
C VAL A 588 -45.13 -10.15 21.69
N VAL A 589 -44.49 -9.23 20.98
CA VAL A 589 -45.04 -8.64 19.75
C VAL A 589 -45.23 -9.70 18.66
N LEU A 590 -44.24 -10.57 18.43
CA LEU A 590 -44.32 -11.66 17.45
C LEU A 590 -45.40 -12.68 17.86
N GLY A 591 -45.54 -12.97 19.15
CA GLY A 591 -46.58 -13.85 19.70
C GLY A 591 -48.01 -13.27 19.48
N VAL A 592 -48.19 -11.99 19.75
CA VAL A 592 -49.50 -11.30 19.53
C VAL A 592 -49.84 -11.23 18.05
N VAL A 593 -48.89 -10.88 17.19
CA VAL A 593 -49.07 -10.86 15.72
C VAL A 593 -49.40 -12.27 15.20
N GLY A 594 -48.72 -13.30 15.70
CA GLY A 594 -49.00 -14.70 15.37
C GLY A 594 -50.41 -15.11 15.76
N LEU A 595 -50.89 -14.76 16.98
CA LEU A 595 -52.27 -15.05 17.43
C LEU A 595 -53.31 -14.32 16.59
N VAL A 596 -53.06 -13.07 16.20
CA VAL A 596 -53.96 -12.30 15.34
C VAL A 596 -54.07 -12.94 13.96
N VAL A 597 -52.94 -13.36 13.36
CA VAL A 597 -52.91 -14.04 12.06
C VAL A 597 -53.64 -15.38 12.12
N VAL A 598 -53.43 -16.19 13.18
CA VAL A 598 -54.15 -17.46 13.38
C VAL A 598 -55.64 -17.22 13.58
N GLY A 599 -55.99 -16.20 14.36
CA GLY A 599 -57.43 -15.79 14.56
C GLY A 599 -58.09 -15.39 13.24
N LEU A 600 -57.44 -14.58 12.43
CA LEU A 600 -57.96 -14.16 11.11
C LEU A 600 -58.07 -15.36 10.14
N LEU A 601 -57.12 -16.28 10.15
CA LEU A 601 -57.18 -17.53 9.38
C LEU A 601 -58.33 -18.42 9.83
N ALA A 602 -58.55 -18.56 11.15
CA ALA A 602 -59.66 -19.32 11.70
C ALA A 602 -61.02 -18.72 11.30
N VAL A 603 -61.17 -17.40 11.39
CA VAL A 603 -62.39 -16.67 10.96
C VAL A 603 -62.61 -16.83 9.45
N TRP A 604 -61.52 -16.76 8.66
CA TRP A 604 -61.59 -16.94 7.22
C TRP A 604 -62.01 -18.36 6.83
N LEU A 605 -61.42 -19.38 7.48
CA LEU A 605 -61.79 -20.78 7.29
C LEU A 605 -63.22 -21.07 7.77
N TRP A 606 -63.66 -20.46 8.87
CA TRP A 606 -65.02 -20.57 9.35
C TRP A 606 -66.03 -19.94 8.35
N LYS A 607 -65.73 -18.75 7.79
CA LYS A 607 -66.50 -18.14 6.73
C LYS A 607 -66.59 -19.02 5.49
N LEU A 608 -65.50 -19.64 5.04
CA LEU A 608 -65.50 -20.57 3.90
C LEU A 608 -66.37 -21.80 4.17
N ARG A 609 -66.40 -22.34 5.37
CA ARG A 609 -67.25 -23.45 5.78
C ARG A 609 -68.74 -23.04 5.86
N SER A 610 -69.03 -21.82 6.34
CA SER A 610 -70.40 -21.32 6.45
C SER A 610 -71.02 -20.91 5.12
N THR A 611 -70.21 -20.54 4.11
CA THR A 611 -70.68 -20.22 2.74
C THR A 611 -70.76 -21.44 1.82
N GLY A 612 -70.18 -22.59 2.20
CA GLY A 612 -70.20 -23.85 1.44
C GLY A 612 -71.45 -24.74 1.69
N SER A 613 -72.44 -24.30 2.47
CA SER A 613 -73.63 -25.09 2.79
C SER A 613 -74.91 -24.57 2.12
N PHE A 614 -74.92 -24.41 0.79
CA PHE A 614 -76.17 -24.38 -0.01
C PHE A 614 -75.87 -24.75 -1.45
N GLY A 615 -76.29 -25.92 -1.85
CA GLY A 615 -76.23 -26.29 -3.27
C GLY A 615 -76.17 -27.79 -3.54
N GLY A 616 -77.07 -28.55 -2.96
CA GLY A 616 -77.32 -29.91 -3.36
C GLY A 616 -78.81 -30.14 -3.47
N LYS A 617 -79.35 -29.99 -4.71
CA LYS A 617 -80.61 -30.64 -5.12
C LYS A 617 -80.65 -30.77 -6.63
N ALA A 618 -80.87 -32.01 -7.03
CA ALA A 618 -81.36 -32.64 -8.26
C ALA A 618 -80.32 -33.02 -9.26
#